data_600d6eec9268f031ff3d2c8b595b89c3
#
_entry.id   600d6eec9268f031ff3d2c8b595b89c3
#
_cell.length_a   1.000
_cell.length_b   1.000
_cell.length_c   1.000
_cell.angle_alpha   90.00
_cell.angle_beta   90.00
_cell.angle_gamma   90.00
#
_symmetry.space_group_name_H-M   'P 1'
#
loop_
_entity.id
_entity.type
_entity.pdbx_description
1 polymer ?
#
loop_
_entity_poly.entity_id
_entity_poly.type
_entity_poly.pdbx_seq_one_letter_code
_entity_poly.pdbx_strand_id
1 'polypeptide(L)'
;MITPSKEQSKRSAAHIFAAFQYQWDYFVLQLLDTNDDTITVSFELLDDVDKQTGECITLYQIKHSVQKNAKNETINLSNRDTDLWKTISIWMEFIDEQPDVLASHKFVLVTNKAIEDNAFVNALGKFRENRSIDELKSALISIQESERVNKDKTDITKKKSADISEIITKLLSKSYLSEFCARISVSETSDMLKDEVKRYMDNRFCLNKNRVEWVY
;
A
#
# COMPACT_ATOMS: atom_id res chain seq x y z
N MET A 1 23.00 -0.30 29.74
CA MET A 1 21.73 -0.54 29.00
C MET A 1 21.90 -1.78 28.14
N ILE A 2 20.98 -2.74 28.24
CA ILE A 2 21.02 -3.97 27.40
C ILE A 2 20.41 -3.62 26.09
N THR A 3 21.18 -3.74 25.00
CA THR A 3 20.69 -3.52 23.62
C THR A 3 20.11 -4.83 23.08
N PRO A 4 18.86 -4.85 22.60
CA PRO A 4 18.28 -6.07 22.04
C PRO A 4 19.02 -6.53 20.79
N SER A 5 19.07 -7.85 20.56
CA SER A 5 19.63 -8.41 19.33
C SER A 5 18.81 -7.98 18.10
N LYS A 6 19.42 -8.05 16.89
CA LYS A 6 18.70 -7.75 15.63
C LYS A 6 17.43 -8.60 15.45
N GLU A 7 17.42 -9.84 15.94
CA GLU A 7 16.24 -10.71 15.88
C GLU A 7 15.17 -10.34 16.90
N GLN A 8 15.58 -9.94 18.12
CA GLN A 8 14.67 -9.43 19.14
C GLN A 8 14.03 -8.12 18.70
N SER A 9 14.79 -7.23 18.04
CA SER A 9 14.25 -5.99 17.47
C SER A 9 13.22 -6.24 16.35
N LYS A 10 13.43 -7.26 15.51
CA LYS A 10 12.49 -7.64 14.44
C LYS A 10 11.15 -8.21 14.96
N ARG A 11 11.16 -8.80 16.16
CA ARG A 11 9.98 -9.37 16.84
C ARG A 11 9.39 -8.40 17.85
N SER A 12 9.85 -7.17 17.88
CA SER A 12 9.39 -6.18 18.86
C SER A 12 7.93 -5.84 18.61
N ALA A 13 7.10 -5.95 19.64
CA ALA A 13 5.72 -5.48 19.64
C ALA A 13 5.61 -3.99 19.23
N ALA A 14 6.66 -3.21 19.43
CA ALA A 14 6.71 -1.81 19.03
C ALA A 14 6.55 -1.60 17.50
N HIS A 15 7.11 -2.49 16.67
CA HIS A 15 6.94 -2.39 15.22
C HIS A 15 5.51 -2.73 14.76
N ILE A 16 4.90 -3.74 15.41
CA ILE A 16 3.50 -4.12 15.14
C ILE A 16 2.59 -2.98 15.58
N PHE A 17 2.84 -2.43 16.78
CA PHE A 17 2.07 -1.31 17.28
C PHE A 17 2.20 -0.06 16.39
N ALA A 18 3.41 0.27 15.92
CA ALA A 18 3.63 1.41 15.03
C ALA A 18 2.89 1.25 13.69
N ALA A 19 2.87 0.03 13.12
CA ALA A 19 2.11 -0.24 11.90
C ALA A 19 0.61 -0.09 12.13
N PHE A 20 0.08 -0.66 13.23
CA PHE A 20 -1.33 -0.54 13.58
C PHE A 20 -1.73 0.92 13.89
N GLN A 21 -0.87 1.67 14.62
CA GLN A 21 -1.10 3.08 14.87
C GLN A 21 -1.18 3.88 13.56
N TYR A 22 -0.33 3.56 12.58
CA TYR A 22 -0.34 4.23 11.29
C TYR A 22 -1.63 3.92 10.49
N GLN A 23 -2.14 2.69 10.54
CA GLN A 23 -3.44 2.31 9.97
C GLN A 23 -4.57 3.08 10.65
N TRP A 24 -4.54 3.18 11.99
CA TRP A 24 -5.52 3.94 12.75
C TRP A 24 -5.50 5.43 12.40
N ASP A 25 -4.32 6.04 12.32
CA ASP A 25 -4.17 7.45 11.95
C ASP A 25 -4.72 7.71 10.53
N TYR A 26 -4.48 6.78 9.60
CA TYR A 26 -5.03 6.87 8.25
C TYR A 26 -6.56 6.73 8.23
N PHE A 27 -7.12 5.80 9.00
CA PHE A 27 -8.55 5.66 9.17
C PHE A 27 -9.20 6.95 9.70
N VAL A 28 -8.62 7.53 10.76
CA VAL A 28 -9.11 8.80 11.32
C VAL A 28 -9.02 9.93 10.29
N LEU A 29 -7.94 9.99 9.50
CA LEU A 29 -7.81 10.98 8.43
C LEU A 29 -8.91 10.82 7.37
N GLN A 30 -9.23 9.58 6.96
CA GLN A 30 -10.33 9.31 6.03
C GLN A 30 -11.70 9.71 6.60
N LEU A 31 -11.94 9.48 7.90
CA LEU A 31 -13.15 9.96 8.58
C LEU A 31 -13.25 11.49 8.58
N LEU A 32 -12.14 12.15 8.89
CA LEU A 32 -12.10 13.61 8.94
C LEU A 32 -12.26 14.25 7.55
N ASP A 33 -11.81 13.58 6.49
CA ASP A 33 -11.97 14.03 5.11
C ASP A 33 -13.40 13.84 4.55
N THR A 34 -14.24 13.14 5.28
CA THR A 34 -15.63 12.88 4.87
C THR A 34 -16.52 14.06 5.21
N ASN A 35 -17.20 14.60 4.18
CA ASN A 35 -18.13 15.74 4.30
C ASN A 35 -19.59 15.36 3.98
N ASP A 36 -19.87 14.09 3.77
CA ASP A 36 -21.14 13.56 3.33
C ASP A 36 -21.56 12.40 4.24
N ASP A 37 -22.72 12.50 4.85
CA ASP A 37 -23.28 11.51 5.79
C ASP A 37 -23.58 10.16 5.11
N THR A 38 -23.58 10.10 3.77
CA THR A 38 -23.77 8.87 3.00
C THR A 38 -22.47 8.07 2.81
N ILE A 39 -21.33 8.65 3.15
CA ILE A 39 -20.03 7.99 3.07
C ILE A 39 -19.77 7.20 4.35
N THR A 40 -19.46 5.91 4.19
CA THR A 40 -19.05 5.06 5.30
C THR A 40 -17.55 4.79 5.21
N VAL A 41 -16.86 4.91 6.34
CA VAL A 41 -15.46 4.49 6.48
C VAL A 41 -15.38 3.43 7.56
N SER A 42 -14.78 2.28 7.26
CA SER A 42 -14.63 1.16 8.18
C SER A 42 -13.15 0.86 8.43
N PHE A 43 -12.87 0.27 9.58
CA PHE A 43 -11.53 -0.12 10.00
C PHE A 43 -11.49 -1.64 10.19
N GLU A 44 -10.53 -2.33 9.58
CA GLU A 44 -10.34 -3.79 9.67
C GLU A 44 -11.61 -4.59 9.33
N LEU A 45 -12.42 -4.14 8.36
CA LEU A 45 -13.63 -4.84 7.95
C LEU A 45 -13.43 -5.67 6.68
N LEU A 46 -13.03 -5.04 5.57
CA LEU A 46 -12.74 -5.69 4.29
C LEU A 46 -11.24 -5.67 3.95
N ASP A 47 -10.56 -4.63 4.37
CA ASP A 47 -9.11 -4.44 4.31
C ASP A 47 -8.68 -3.62 5.53
N ASP A 48 -7.43 -3.12 5.59
CA ASP A 48 -6.95 -2.29 6.71
C ASP A 48 -7.89 -1.09 6.95
N VAL A 49 -8.33 -0.43 5.86
CA VAL A 49 -9.39 0.59 5.86
C VAL A 49 -10.22 0.44 4.59
N ASP A 50 -11.52 0.60 4.68
CA ASP A 50 -12.38 0.68 3.51
C ASP A 50 -13.30 1.92 3.57
N LYS A 51 -13.59 2.48 2.39
CA LYS A 51 -14.44 3.67 2.22
C LYS A 51 -15.49 3.40 1.17
N GLN A 52 -16.76 3.43 1.58
CA GLN A 52 -17.88 3.28 0.67
C GLN A 52 -18.46 4.64 0.32
N THR A 53 -18.60 4.90 -0.98
CA THR A 53 -19.22 6.11 -1.54
C THR A 53 -20.24 5.67 -2.59
N GLY A 54 -21.51 5.66 -2.23
CA GLY A 54 -22.56 5.06 -3.06
C GLY A 54 -22.31 3.57 -3.26
N GLU A 55 -22.24 3.13 -4.53
CA GLU A 55 -21.94 1.74 -4.91
C GLU A 55 -20.43 1.45 -5.02
N CYS A 56 -19.59 2.47 -4.93
CA CYS A 56 -18.14 2.30 -5.04
C CYS A 56 -17.51 2.07 -3.67
N ILE A 57 -16.75 0.98 -3.53
CA ILE A 57 -15.97 0.66 -2.33
C ILE A 57 -14.49 0.82 -2.67
N THR A 58 -13.76 1.59 -1.86
CA THR A 58 -12.31 1.71 -1.98
C THR A 58 -11.66 0.96 -0.83
N LEU A 59 -10.86 -0.04 -1.15
CA LEU A 59 -10.08 -0.84 -0.20
C LEU A 59 -8.68 -0.23 -0.09
N TYR A 60 -8.27 0.11 1.12
CA TYR A 60 -6.95 0.66 1.42
C TYR A 60 -6.13 -0.35 2.20
N GLN A 61 -5.13 -0.92 1.54
CA GLN A 61 -4.10 -1.69 2.22
C GLN A 61 -2.95 -0.77 2.62
N ILE A 62 -2.63 -0.72 3.91
CA ILE A 62 -1.70 0.26 4.47
C ILE A 62 -0.39 -0.42 4.87
N LYS A 63 0.72 0.08 4.36
CA LYS A 63 2.06 -0.45 4.59
C LYS A 63 3.00 0.64 5.10
N HIS A 64 3.28 0.62 6.40
CA HIS A 64 4.22 1.52 7.05
C HIS A 64 5.61 0.90 7.17
N SER A 65 6.63 1.62 6.72
CA SER A 65 8.03 1.23 6.88
C SER A 65 8.74 2.13 7.89
N VAL A 66 9.38 1.52 8.87
CA VAL A 66 10.30 2.21 9.80
C VAL A 66 11.75 2.16 9.33
N GLN A 67 12.01 1.50 8.20
CA GLN A 67 13.36 1.39 7.65
C GLN A 67 13.80 2.70 7.02
N LYS A 68 15.03 3.10 7.33
CA LYS A 68 15.64 4.30 6.80
C LYS A 68 16.88 3.96 5.97
N ASN A 69 17.14 4.77 4.96
CA ASN A 69 18.37 4.71 4.17
C ASN A 69 19.55 5.37 4.92
N ALA A 70 20.73 5.40 4.31
CA ALA A 70 21.92 6.00 4.89
C ALA A 70 21.79 7.50 5.16
N LYS A 71 20.84 8.19 4.53
CA LYS A 71 20.53 9.62 4.74
C LYS A 71 19.42 9.84 5.79
N ASN A 72 19.01 8.78 6.49
CA ASN A 72 17.89 8.80 7.45
C ASN A 72 16.52 9.11 6.83
N GLU A 73 16.34 8.91 5.53
CA GLU A 73 15.07 9.03 4.82
C GLU A 73 14.39 7.66 4.76
N THR A 74 13.06 7.61 4.65
CA THR A 74 12.33 6.34 4.44
C THR A 74 12.78 5.70 3.13
N ILE A 75 12.95 4.37 3.13
CA ILE A 75 13.36 3.63 1.92
C ILE A 75 12.31 3.74 0.82
N ASN A 76 12.76 3.70 -0.45
CA ASN A 76 11.86 3.73 -1.60
C ASN A 76 11.07 2.41 -1.73
N LEU A 77 9.87 2.51 -2.28
CA LEU A 77 9.08 1.36 -2.74
C LEU A 77 9.75 0.79 -4.01
N SER A 78 10.62 -0.18 -3.82
CA SER A 78 11.35 -0.78 -4.95
C SER A 78 10.49 -1.76 -5.74
N ASN A 79 10.90 -2.08 -6.98
CA ASN A 79 10.26 -3.14 -7.78
C ASN A 79 10.28 -4.51 -7.09
N ARG A 80 11.16 -4.70 -6.10
CA ARG A 80 11.33 -5.91 -5.29
C ARG A 80 10.64 -5.82 -3.93
N ASP A 81 9.76 -4.87 -3.73
CA ASP A 81 9.05 -4.71 -2.46
C ASP A 81 8.07 -5.86 -2.25
N THR A 82 8.31 -6.66 -1.21
CA THR A 82 7.46 -7.83 -0.89
C THR A 82 6.08 -7.44 -0.43
N ASP A 83 5.93 -6.28 0.21
CA ASP A 83 4.62 -5.84 0.69
C ASP A 83 3.72 -5.45 -0.47
N LEU A 84 4.30 -4.77 -1.51
CA LEU A 84 3.60 -4.48 -2.76
C LEU A 84 3.06 -5.77 -3.42
N TRP A 85 3.96 -6.74 -3.68
CA TRP A 85 3.56 -7.94 -4.42
C TRP A 85 2.65 -8.87 -3.64
N LYS A 86 2.81 -8.97 -2.31
CA LYS A 86 1.85 -9.68 -1.45
C LYS A 86 0.47 -9.04 -1.49
N THR A 87 0.40 -7.71 -1.44
CA THR A 87 -0.87 -6.98 -1.55
C THR A 87 -1.55 -7.27 -2.89
N ILE A 88 -0.81 -7.23 -4.00
CA ILE A 88 -1.34 -7.61 -5.33
C ILE A 88 -1.86 -9.05 -5.34
N SER A 89 -1.14 -9.99 -4.69
CA SER A 89 -1.58 -11.39 -4.59
C SER A 89 -2.89 -11.54 -3.80
N ILE A 90 -3.01 -10.87 -2.66
CA ILE A 90 -4.23 -10.89 -1.82
C ILE A 90 -5.41 -10.34 -2.61
N TRP A 91 -5.26 -9.24 -3.31
CA TRP A 91 -6.32 -8.68 -4.12
C TRP A 91 -6.72 -9.57 -5.30
N MET A 92 -5.75 -10.25 -5.94
CA MET A 92 -6.07 -11.25 -6.96
C MET A 92 -6.88 -12.42 -6.40
N GLU A 93 -6.50 -12.92 -5.22
CA GLU A 93 -7.23 -13.99 -4.53
C GLU A 93 -8.67 -13.55 -4.21
N PHE A 94 -8.84 -12.33 -3.70
CA PHE A 94 -10.17 -11.76 -3.44
C PHE A 94 -11.03 -11.66 -4.70
N ILE A 95 -10.44 -11.21 -5.83
CA ILE A 95 -11.16 -11.13 -7.12
C ILE A 95 -11.47 -12.53 -7.67
N ASP A 96 -10.57 -13.50 -7.50
CA ASP A 96 -10.81 -14.87 -7.94
C ASP A 96 -11.98 -15.51 -7.17
N GLU A 97 -12.14 -15.20 -5.89
CA GLU A 97 -13.26 -15.66 -5.05
C GLU A 97 -14.56 -14.90 -5.35
N GLN A 98 -14.48 -13.61 -5.67
CA GLN A 98 -15.62 -12.73 -5.87
C GLN A 98 -15.42 -11.83 -7.12
N PRO A 99 -15.60 -12.35 -8.34
CA PRO A 99 -15.30 -11.59 -9.56
C PRO A 99 -16.09 -10.27 -9.72
N ASP A 100 -17.29 -10.21 -9.15
CA ASP A 100 -18.17 -9.03 -9.23
C ASP A 100 -17.59 -7.79 -8.52
N VAL A 101 -16.60 -7.97 -7.63
CA VAL A 101 -15.94 -6.85 -6.93
C VAL A 101 -15.24 -5.90 -7.92
N LEU A 102 -14.81 -6.40 -9.08
CA LEU A 102 -14.21 -5.53 -10.09
C LEU A 102 -15.18 -4.48 -10.64
N ALA A 103 -16.49 -4.68 -10.57
CA ALA A 103 -17.46 -3.70 -11.03
C ALA A 103 -17.53 -2.47 -10.09
N SER A 104 -17.33 -2.68 -8.79
CA SER A 104 -17.60 -1.67 -7.74
C SER A 104 -16.40 -1.29 -6.89
N HIS A 105 -15.31 -2.09 -6.88
CA HIS A 105 -14.18 -1.85 -5.97
C HIS A 105 -13.01 -1.14 -6.64
N LYS A 106 -12.30 -0.33 -5.84
CA LYS A 106 -10.98 0.24 -6.13
C LYS A 106 -9.99 -0.27 -5.08
N PHE A 107 -8.74 -0.42 -5.45
CA PHE A 107 -7.68 -0.99 -4.66
C PHE A 107 -6.56 0.04 -4.49
N VAL A 108 -6.27 0.45 -3.27
CA VAL A 108 -5.29 1.49 -2.98
C VAL A 108 -4.24 0.96 -2.01
N LEU A 109 -3.00 0.84 -2.47
CA LEU A 109 -1.87 0.63 -1.56
C LEU A 109 -1.41 1.98 -1.03
N VAL A 110 -1.50 2.16 0.29
CA VAL A 110 -1.03 3.36 0.99
C VAL A 110 0.32 3.04 1.63
N THR A 111 1.32 3.88 1.40
CA THR A 111 2.67 3.67 1.94
C THR A 111 3.39 4.99 2.23
N ASN A 112 4.27 4.97 3.23
CA ASN A 112 5.21 6.07 3.51
C ASN A 112 6.53 5.95 2.73
N LYS A 113 6.65 4.97 1.82
CA LYS A 113 7.80 4.80 0.94
C LYS A 113 7.64 5.68 -0.30
N ALA A 114 8.71 6.33 -0.75
CA ALA A 114 8.71 7.06 -2.02
C ALA A 114 8.49 6.10 -3.19
N ILE A 115 7.61 6.47 -4.14
CA ILE A 115 7.11 5.60 -5.21
C ILE A 115 7.68 5.92 -6.59
N GLU A 116 8.41 7.02 -6.74
CA GLU A 116 8.85 7.58 -8.03
C GLU A 116 9.65 6.58 -8.89
N ASP A 117 10.50 5.77 -8.27
CA ASP A 117 11.38 4.82 -8.95
C ASP A 117 10.74 3.44 -9.19
N ASN A 118 9.46 3.25 -8.83
CA ASN A 118 8.81 1.95 -8.98
C ASN A 118 8.25 1.79 -10.40
N ALA A 119 8.81 0.85 -11.17
CA ALA A 119 8.43 0.62 -12.57
C ALA A 119 6.97 0.16 -12.73
N PHE A 120 6.44 -0.65 -11.79
CA PHE A 120 5.05 -1.08 -11.82
C PHE A 120 4.10 0.09 -11.53
N VAL A 121 4.39 0.90 -10.51
CA VAL A 121 3.57 2.09 -10.20
C VAL A 121 3.56 3.07 -11.36
N ASN A 122 4.72 3.31 -11.98
CA ASN A 122 4.83 4.15 -13.17
C ASN A 122 4.05 3.58 -14.37
N ALA A 123 4.09 2.25 -14.57
CA ALA A 123 3.32 1.59 -15.62
C ALA A 123 1.80 1.68 -15.36
N LEU A 124 1.33 1.57 -14.12
CA LEU A 124 -0.07 1.80 -13.74
C LEU A 124 -0.50 3.24 -14.04
N GLY A 125 0.36 4.23 -13.77
CA GLY A 125 0.13 5.63 -14.10
C GLY A 125 -0.10 5.83 -15.60
N LYS A 126 0.83 5.37 -16.42
CA LYS A 126 0.74 5.43 -17.89
C LYS A 126 -0.49 4.67 -18.43
N PHE A 127 -0.77 3.49 -17.88
CA PHE A 127 -1.92 2.69 -18.26
C PHE A 127 -3.26 3.42 -18.03
N ARG A 128 -3.37 4.19 -16.96
CA ARG A 128 -4.56 5.02 -16.71
C ARG A 128 -4.74 6.12 -17.76
N GLU A 129 -3.64 6.66 -18.30
CA GLU A 129 -3.67 7.72 -19.32
C GLU A 129 -3.95 7.19 -20.71
N ASN A 130 -3.22 6.15 -21.14
CA ASN A 130 -3.22 5.70 -22.55
C ASN A 130 -3.94 4.36 -22.80
N ARG A 131 -4.29 3.63 -21.73
CA ARG A 131 -4.92 2.28 -21.78
C ARG A 131 -4.10 1.23 -22.54
N SER A 132 -2.78 1.45 -22.69
CA SER A 132 -1.89 0.52 -23.37
C SER A 132 -1.57 -0.68 -22.46
N ILE A 133 -2.27 -1.79 -22.70
CA ILE A 133 -2.04 -3.04 -21.97
C ILE A 133 -0.66 -3.65 -22.29
N ASP A 134 -0.14 -3.41 -23.50
CA ASP A 134 1.14 -3.95 -23.93
C ASP A 134 2.31 -3.27 -23.20
N GLU A 135 2.23 -1.96 -22.94
CA GLU A 135 3.22 -1.26 -22.13
C GLU A 135 3.20 -1.76 -20.68
N LEU A 136 2.03 -1.97 -20.09
CA LEU A 136 1.86 -2.52 -18.76
C LEU A 136 2.46 -3.93 -18.66
N LYS A 137 2.13 -4.81 -19.61
CA LYS A 137 2.69 -6.17 -19.68
C LYS A 137 4.21 -6.14 -19.84
N SER A 138 4.73 -5.27 -20.70
CA SER A 138 6.16 -5.12 -20.91
C SER A 138 6.90 -4.71 -19.63
N ALA A 139 6.32 -3.79 -18.84
CA ALA A 139 6.88 -3.41 -17.55
C ALA A 139 6.90 -4.57 -16.56
N LEU A 140 5.80 -5.34 -16.45
CA LEU A 140 5.73 -6.53 -15.60
C LEU A 140 6.75 -7.60 -15.99
N ILE A 141 6.89 -7.87 -17.28
CA ILE A 141 7.88 -8.83 -17.82
C ILE A 141 9.29 -8.36 -17.50
N SER A 142 9.60 -7.08 -17.66
CA SER A 142 10.92 -6.52 -17.34
C SER A 142 11.27 -6.67 -15.86
N ILE A 143 10.31 -6.45 -14.95
CA ILE A 143 10.49 -6.69 -13.52
C ILE A 143 10.76 -8.18 -13.27
N GLN A 144 9.98 -9.07 -13.88
CA GLN A 144 10.15 -10.52 -13.73
C GLN A 144 11.50 -11.02 -14.21
N GLU A 145 11.98 -10.50 -15.34
CA GLU A 145 13.30 -10.84 -15.88
C GLU A 145 14.45 -10.37 -14.97
N SER A 146 14.35 -9.18 -14.42
CA SER A 146 15.30 -8.65 -13.44
C SER A 146 15.37 -9.52 -12.19
N GLU A 147 14.26 -10.14 -11.77
CA GLU A 147 14.21 -11.08 -10.65
C GLU A 147 14.88 -12.42 -10.99
N ARG A 148 14.81 -12.90 -12.24
CA ARG A 148 15.49 -14.11 -12.69
C ARG A 148 17.01 -13.97 -12.65
N VAL A 149 17.55 -12.84 -13.06
CA VAL A 149 19.01 -12.54 -13.04
C VAL A 149 19.54 -12.48 -11.60
N ASN A 150 18.70 -12.11 -10.63
CA ASN A 150 19.10 -12.03 -9.22
C ASN A 150 19.18 -13.40 -8.48
N LYS A 151 18.93 -14.52 -9.15
CA LYS A 151 18.95 -15.88 -8.56
C LYS A 151 20.31 -16.34 -8.03
N ASP A 152 21.41 -15.67 -8.37
CA ASP A 152 22.76 -16.06 -7.98
C ASP A 152 23.20 -15.52 -6.61
N LYS A 153 22.31 -14.86 -5.86
CA LYS A 153 22.59 -14.31 -4.53
C LYS A 153 22.09 -15.27 -3.41
N THR A 154 22.04 -14.87 -2.18
CA THR A 154 21.69 -15.71 -1.00
C THR A 154 20.36 -16.46 -1.14
N ASP A 155 20.16 -17.55 -0.38
CA ASP A 155 18.92 -18.36 -0.41
C ASP A 155 17.65 -17.53 -0.08
N ILE A 156 17.76 -16.56 0.81
CA ILE A 156 16.65 -15.63 1.14
C ILE A 156 16.32 -14.76 -0.08
N THR A 157 17.33 -14.27 -0.79
CA THR A 157 17.15 -13.45 -1.99
C THR A 157 16.54 -14.27 -3.14
N LYS A 158 16.93 -15.55 -3.28
CA LYS A 158 16.37 -16.49 -4.26
C LYS A 158 14.91 -16.75 -4.01
N LYS A 159 14.51 -17.03 -2.77
CA LYS A 159 13.11 -17.24 -2.40
C LYS A 159 12.27 -16.02 -2.71
N LYS A 160 12.68 -14.83 -2.27
CA LYS A 160 11.98 -13.57 -2.56
C LYS A 160 11.79 -13.34 -4.06
N SER A 161 12.84 -13.59 -4.88
CA SER A 161 12.74 -13.45 -6.34
C SER A 161 11.80 -14.46 -6.97
N ALA A 162 11.76 -15.70 -6.44
CA ALA A 162 10.83 -16.73 -6.90
C ALA A 162 9.37 -16.33 -6.59
N ASP A 163 9.11 -15.89 -5.37
CA ASP A 163 7.77 -15.46 -4.93
C ASP A 163 7.26 -14.29 -5.78
N ILE A 164 8.06 -13.26 -6.03
CA ILE A 164 7.68 -12.10 -6.86
C ILE A 164 7.44 -12.55 -8.31
N SER A 165 8.32 -13.37 -8.87
CA SER A 165 8.18 -13.87 -10.24
C SER A 165 6.92 -14.72 -10.42
N GLU A 166 6.53 -15.50 -9.41
CA GLU A 166 5.30 -16.28 -9.42
C GLU A 166 4.06 -15.37 -9.40
N ILE A 167 4.04 -14.35 -8.54
CA ILE A 167 2.93 -13.40 -8.45
C ILE A 167 2.75 -12.66 -9.79
N ILE A 168 3.85 -12.19 -10.40
CA ILE A 168 3.79 -11.53 -11.72
C ILE A 168 3.27 -12.50 -12.80
N THR A 169 3.70 -13.77 -12.78
CA THR A 169 3.21 -14.78 -13.72
C THR A 169 1.69 -14.98 -13.56
N LYS A 170 1.22 -15.10 -12.33
CA LYS A 170 -0.22 -15.21 -12.03
C LYS A 170 -0.98 -13.98 -12.53
N LEU A 171 -0.48 -12.78 -12.23
CA LEU A 171 -1.10 -11.52 -12.65
C LEU A 171 -1.21 -11.43 -14.18
N LEU A 172 -0.13 -11.73 -14.91
CA LEU A 172 -0.12 -11.73 -16.39
C LEU A 172 -1.07 -12.74 -17.01
N SER A 173 -1.38 -13.84 -16.31
CA SER A 173 -2.31 -14.88 -16.79
C SER A 173 -3.78 -14.56 -16.57
N LYS A 174 -4.11 -13.52 -15.78
CA LYS A 174 -5.50 -13.18 -15.45
C LYS A 174 -6.21 -12.53 -16.63
N SER A 175 -7.40 -13.03 -16.95
CA SER A 175 -8.27 -12.44 -17.99
C SER A 175 -8.70 -11.00 -17.63
N TYR A 176 -8.82 -10.71 -16.34
CA TYR A 176 -9.19 -9.41 -15.80
C TYR A 176 -8.00 -8.45 -15.56
N LEU A 177 -6.79 -8.77 -16.02
CA LEU A 177 -5.58 -7.96 -15.81
C LEU A 177 -5.81 -6.47 -16.10
N SER A 178 -6.38 -6.16 -17.26
CA SER A 178 -6.60 -4.77 -17.68
C SER A 178 -7.57 -4.05 -16.74
N GLU A 179 -8.67 -4.69 -16.37
CA GLU A 179 -9.69 -4.12 -15.50
C GLU A 179 -9.16 -3.92 -14.09
N PHE A 180 -8.48 -4.93 -13.54
CA PHE A 180 -7.87 -4.87 -12.22
C PHE A 180 -6.83 -3.75 -12.15
N CYS A 181 -5.88 -3.68 -13.09
CA CYS A 181 -4.85 -2.64 -13.11
C CYS A 181 -5.42 -1.23 -13.29
N ALA A 182 -6.56 -1.07 -13.96
CA ALA A 182 -7.26 0.20 -14.04
C ALA A 182 -7.81 0.68 -12.68
N ARG A 183 -8.01 -0.24 -11.73
CA ARG A 183 -8.59 0.01 -10.40
C ARG A 183 -7.57 0.09 -9.29
N ILE A 184 -6.32 -0.28 -9.58
CA ILE A 184 -5.21 -0.18 -8.60
C ILE A 184 -4.64 1.23 -8.62
N SER A 185 -4.35 1.76 -7.44
CA SER A 185 -3.49 2.93 -7.24
C SER A 185 -2.53 2.72 -6.08
N VAL A 186 -1.42 3.44 -6.10
CA VAL A 186 -0.47 3.50 -5.00
C VAL A 186 -0.39 4.96 -4.55
N SER A 187 -0.59 5.18 -3.27
CA SER A 187 -0.59 6.50 -2.64
C SER A 187 0.58 6.60 -1.67
N GLU A 188 1.45 7.55 -1.93
CA GLU A 188 2.49 7.94 -0.98
C GLU A 188 1.90 8.87 0.07
N THR A 189 2.21 8.62 1.34
CA THR A 189 1.77 9.43 2.47
C THR A 189 2.94 9.79 3.37
N SER A 190 2.72 10.75 4.26
CA SER A 190 3.72 11.17 5.24
C SER A 190 4.00 10.08 6.27
N ASP A 191 5.25 10.01 6.77
CA ASP A 191 5.61 9.27 7.98
C ASP A 191 4.85 9.77 9.24
N MET A 192 4.34 11.00 9.19
CA MET A 192 3.78 11.74 10.31
C MET A 192 2.25 11.93 10.17
N LEU A 193 1.52 10.85 9.85
CA LEU A 193 0.06 10.89 9.69
C LEU A 193 -0.65 11.45 10.94
N LYS A 194 -0.14 11.16 12.12
CA LYS A 194 -0.67 11.72 13.37
C LYS A 194 -0.64 13.26 13.37
N ASP A 195 0.42 13.87 12.87
CA ASP A 195 0.51 15.33 12.80
C ASP A 195 -0.42 15.89 11.70
N GLU A 196 -0.66 15.13 10.63
CA GLU A 196 -1.65 15.49 9.62
C GLU A 196 -3.07 15.45 10.19
N VAL A 197 -3.42 14.41 10.95
CA VAL A 197 -4.71 14.32 11.66
C VAL A 197 -4.89 15.52 12.59
N LYS A 198 -3.89 15.83 13.42
CA LYS A 198 -3.94 16.99 14.32
C LYS A 198 -4.15 18.31 13.57
N ARG A 199 -3.40 18.52 12.49
CA ARG A 199 -3.55 19.72 11.63
C ARG A 199 -4.94 19.78 11.00
N TYR A 200 -5.47 18.65 10.56
CA TYR A 200 -6.79 18.56 9.97
C TYR A 200 -7.89 18.90 11.00
N MET A 201 -7.75 18.37 12.22
CA MET A 201 -8.67 18.66 13.32
C MET A 201 -8.66 20.15 13.71
N ASP A 202 -7.47 20.76 13.80
CA ASP A 202 -7.32 22.18 14.09
C ASP A 202 -8.01 23.04 13.01
N ASN A 203 -7.71 22.78 11.75
CA ASN A 203 -8.26 23.54 10.63
C ASN A 203 -9.78 23.37 10.46
N ARG A 204 -10.30 22.16 10.63
CA ARG A 204 -11.72 21.84 10.37
C ARG A 204 -12.61 22.21 11.54
N PHE A 205 -12.16 21.98 12.77
CA PHE A 205 -12.93 22.20 13.97
C PHE A 205 -12.53 23.45 14.75
N CYS A 206 -11.58 24.23 14.23
CA CYS A 206 -11.04 25.40 14.88
C CYS A 206 -10.55 25.11 16.33
N LEU A 207 -10.05 23.91 16.56
CA LEU A 207 -9.51 23.51 17.85
C LEU A 207 -8.13 24.13 18.03
N ASN A 208 -7.89 24.76 19.18
CA ASN A 208 -6.54 25.20 19.47
C ASN A 208 -5.60 23.99 19.70
N LYS A 209 -4.31 24.21 19.50
CA LYS A 209 -3.28 23.16 19.58
C LYS A 209 -3.37 22.30 20.84
N ASN A 210 -3.59 22.90 21.99
CA ASN A 210 -3.68 22.20 23.27
C ASN A 210 -4.92 21.28 23.34
N ARG A 211 -6.03 21.66 22.71
CA ARG A 211 -7.24 20.84 22.68
C ARG A 211 -7.10 19.66 21.72
N VAL A 212 -6.43 19.84 20.59
CA VAL A 212 -6.15 18.74 19.65
C VAL A 212 -5.30 17.67 20.32
N GLU A 213 -4.25 18.05 21.04
CA GLU A 213 -3.40 17.10 21.77
C GLU A 213 -4.12 16.37 22.91
N TRP A 214 -5.18 16.97 23.45
CA TRP A 214 -5.99 16.36 24.51
C TRP A 214 -7.00 15.35 23.97
N VAL A 215 -7.50 15.56 22.75
CA VAL A 215 -8.51 14.70 22.10
C VAL A 215 -7.87 13.55 21.35
N TYR A 216 -6.66 13.73 20.81
CA TYR A 216 -5.96 12.82 19.95
C TYR A 216 -4.48 12.65 20.40
#